data_d7945f8ed1374c5eb2202e933ba53e71
#
_entry.id   d7945f8ed1374c5eb2202e933ba53e71
#
_cell.length_a   1.000
_cell.length_b   1.000
_cell.length_c   1.000
_cell.angle_alpha   90.00
_cell.angle_beta   90.00
_cell.angle_gamma   90.00
#
_symmetry.space_group_name_H-M   'P 1'
#
loop_
_entity.id
_entity.type
_entity.pdbx_description
1 polymer ?
#
loop_
_entity_poly.entity_id
_entity_poly.type
_entity_poly.pdbx_seq_one_letter_code
_entity_poly.pdbx_strand_id
1 'polypeptide(L)'
;MDLQALEDRLAINDLFVRYATALDAGDVETIVGCFAEDGALESPVVGVYKGHAGIREFATRFAALRQRGTQLRHVLSNLAVRLDGDRAHATCRPGVEQRGYLPHALPHCREWSGNQRR
;
A
#
# COMPACT_ATOMS: atom_id res chain seq x y z
N MET A 1 10.18 -7.19 -24.29
CA MET A 1 8.99 -7.05 -23.44
C MET A 1 7.78 -6.91 -24.34
N ASP A 2 6.77 -7.71 -24.15
CA ASP A 2 5.55 -7.58 -24.92
C ASP A 2 4.63 -6.47 -24.34
N LEU A 3 3.61 -6.10 -25.09
CA LEU A 3 2.68 -5.03 -24.70
C LEU A 3 1.98 -5.36 -23.38
N GLN A 4 1.62 -6.62 -23.17
CA GLN A 4 0.94 -7.04 -21.97
C GLN A 4 1.83 -6.91 -20.73
N ALA A 5 3.10 -7.26 -20.83
CA ALA A 5 4.04 -7.07 -19.73
C ALA A 5 4.20 -5.58 -19.38
N LEU A 6 4.20 -4.71 -20.39
CA LEU A 6 4.25 -3.28 -20.17
C LEU A 6 2.99 -2.77 -19.46
N GLU A 7 1.81 -3.20 -19.91
CA GLU A 7 0.54 -2.85 -19.26
C GLU A 7 0.49 -3.31 -17.81
N ASP A 8 0.96 -4.52 -17.53
CA ASP A 8 1.01 -5.06 -16.17
C ASP A 8 1.93 -4.23 -15.26
N ARG A 9 3.09 -3.83 -15.77
CA ARG A 9 4.01 -2.97 -15.00
C ARG A 9 3.41 -1.61 -14.70
N LEU A 10 2.74 -1.00 -15.65
CA LEU A 10 2.06 0.27 -15.45
C LEU A 10 0.92 0.15 -14.44
N ALA A 11 0.14 -0.92 -14.52
CA ALA A 11 -0.95 -1.17 -13.58
C ALA A 11 -0.44 -1.36 -12.14
N ILE A 12 0.69 -2.05 -11.96
CA ILE A 12 1.30 -2.24 -10.65
C ILE A 12 1.83 -0.91 -10.11
N ASN A 13 2.48 -0.11 -10.95
CA ASN A 13 2.93 1.22 -10.56
C ASN A 13 1.75 2.09 -10.10
N ASP A 14 0.66 2.10 -10.86
CA ASP A 14 -0.56 2.83 -10.51
C ASP A 14 -1.16 2.35 -9.20
N LEU A 15 -1.10 1.05 -8.93
CA LEU A 15 -1.57 0.48 -7.66
C LEU A 15 -0.81 1.05 -6.47
N PHE A 16 0.52 1.12 -6.54
CA PHE A 16 1.34 1.70 -5.48
C PHE A 16 1.02 3.18 -5.27
N VAL A 17 0.88 3.94 -6.34
CA VAL A 17 0.54 5.37 -6.26
C VAL A 17 -0.85 5.56 -5.63
N ARG A 18 -1.83 4.77 -6.06
CA ARG A 18 -3.19 4.84 -5.52
C ARG A 18 -3.23 4.49 -4.04
N TYR A 19 -2.51 3.45 -3.63
CA TYR A 19 -2.41 3.05 -2.24
C TYR A 19 -1.78 4.15 -1.36
N ALA A 20 -0.63 4.68 -1.78
CA ALA A 20 0.05 5.75 -1.06
C ALA A 20 -0.82 7.01 -0.95
N THR A 21 -1.47 7.40 -2.03
CA THR A 21 -2.36 8.56 -2.07
C THR A 21 -3.56 8.36 -1.13
N ALA A 22 -4.14 7.16 -1.12
CA ALA A 22 -5.26 6.84 -0.26
C ALA A 22 -4.87 6.84 1.22
N LEU A 23 -3.68 6.35 1.56
CA LEU A 23 -3.15 6.42 2.93
C LEU A 23 -3.02 7.88 3.38
N ASP A 24 -2.44 8.73 2.55
CA ASP A 24 -2.25 10.14 2.87
C ASP A 24 -3.58 10.88 3.04
N ALA A 25 -4.59 10.50 2.29
CA ALA A 25 -5.91 11.10 2.34
C ALA A 25 -6.83 10.50 3.43
N GLY A 26 -6.46 9.36 3.99
CA GLY A 26 -7.35 8.64 4.91
C GLY A 26 -8.56 8.02 4.22
N ASP A 27 -8.43 7.69 2.95
CA ASP A 27 -9.51 7.10 2.13
C ASP A 27 -9.59 5.60 2.34
N VAL A 28 -10.35 5.19 3.34
CA VAL A 28 -10.45 3.80 3.78
C VAL A 28 -10.90 2.86 2.64
N GLU A 29 -11.92 3.25 1.89
CA GLU A 29 -12.46 2.36 0.84
C GLU A 29 -11.46 2.14 -0.29
N THR A 30 -10.71 3.16 -0.67
CA THR A 30 -9.67 3.00 -1.69
C THR A 30 -8.52 2.14 -1.16
N ILE A 31 -8.12 2.31 0.11
CA ILE A 31 -7.10 1.47 0.72
C ILE A 31 -7.51 -0.01 0.65
N VAL A 32 -8.73 -0.32 1.09
CA VAL A 32 -9.26 -1.70 1.05
C VAL A 32 -9.29 -2.23 -0.38
N GLY A 33 -9.72 -1.42 -1.33
CA GLY A 33 -9.82 -1.78 -2.74
C GLY A 33 -8.48 -2.07 -3.41
N CYS A 34 -7.36 -1.68 -2.81
CA CYS A 34 -6.02 -2.01 -3.31
C CYS A 34 -5.61 -3.47 -3.01
N PHE A 35 -6.35 -4.17 -2.18
CA PHE A 35 -6.07 -5.56 -1.79
C PHE A 35 -7.10 -6.50 -2.39
N ALA A 36 -6.67 -7.73 -2.68
CA ALA A 36 -7.60 -8.82 -2.99
C ALA A 36 -8.45 -9.14 -1.75
N GLU A 37 -9.61 -9.77 -1.94
CA GLU A 37 -10.50 -10.12 -0.82
C GLU A 37 -9.82 -10.95 0.25
N ASP A 38 -8.91 -11.84 -0.15
CA ASP A 38 -8.11 -12.69 0.73
C ASP A 38 -6.69 -12.14 0.96
N GLY A 39 -6.44 -10.91 0.54
CA GLY A 39 -5.15 -10.26 0.71
C GLY A 39 -4.80 -10.02 2.17
N ALA A 40 -3.53 -9.77 2.43
CA ALA A 40 -3.05 -9.50 3.78
C ALA A 40 -2.02 -8.38 3.78
N LEU A 41 -2.04 -7.60 4.84
CA LEU A 41 -1.00 -6.64 5.17
C LEU A 41 -0.22 -7.20 6.36
N GLU A 42 1.08 -7.34 6.21
CA GLU A 42 1.96 -7.78 7.29
C GLU A 42 3.04 -6.71 7.51
N SER A 43 3.17 -6.29 8.74
CA SER A 43 4.17 -5.29 9.12
C SER A 43 4.73 -5.63 10.50
N PRO A 44 6.07 -5.54 10.67
CA PRO A 44 6.67 -5.76 11.98
C PRO A 44 6.29 -4.68 13.00
N VAL A 45 5.74 -3.55 12.56
CA VAL A 45 5.37 -2.43 13.43
C VAL A 45 3.89 -2.44 13.77
N VAL A 46 3.00 -2.60 12.78
CA VAL A 46 1.56 -2.51 13.00
C VAL A 46 0.87 -3.87 13.14
N GLY A 47 1.55 -4.96 12.79
CA GLY A 47 1.02 -6.31 12.92
C GLY A 47 0.50 -6.89 11.62
N VAL A 48 -0.43 -7.84 11.75
CA VAL A 48 -0.99 -8.58 10.63
C VAL A 48 -2.48 -8.31 10.52
N TYR A 49 -2.91 -7.96 9.30
CA TYR A 49 -4.31 -7.71 8.97
C TYR A 49 -4.68 -8.55 7.75
N LYS A 50 -5.66 -9.44 7.91
CA LYS A 50 -6.04 -10.40 6.87
C LYS A 50 -7.42 -10.12 6.31
N GLY A 51 -7.53 -10.25 4.99
CA GLY A 51 -8.77 -10.06 4.25
C GLY A 51 -9.25 -8.61 4.27
N HIS A 52 -10.32 -8.33 3.52
CA HIS A 52 -10.86 -6.96 3.47
C HIS A 52 -11.30 -6.45 4.83
N ALA A 53 -11.83 -7.31 5.70
CA ALA A 53 -12.22 -6.91 7.05
C ALA A 53 -11.02 -6.46 7.88
N GLY A 54 -9.92 -7.20 7.83
CA GLY A 54 -8.68 -6.83 8.53
C GLY A 54 -8.05 -5.57 7.96
N ILE A 55 -7.98 -5.46 6.65
CA ILE A 55 -7.43 -4.26 5.98
C ILE A 55 -8.28 -3.03 6.32
N ARG A 56 -9.59 -3.18 6.38
CA ARG A 56 -10.49 -2.08 6.77
C ARG A 56 -10.22 -1.60 8.20
N GLU A 57 -9.97 -2.53 9.10
CA GLU A 57 -9.58 -2.20 10.48
C GLU A 57 -8.29 -1.39 10.51
N PHE A 58 -7.26 -1.83 9.78
CA PHE A 58 -6.01 -1.09 9.65
C PHE A 58 -6.24 0.30 9.07
N ALA A 59 -6.96 0.39 7.95
CA ALA A 59 -7.20 1.64 7.25
C ALA A 59 -7.97 2.64 8.13
N THR A 60 -8.93 2.17 8.90
CA THR A 60 -9.71 3.00 9.82
C THR A 60 -8.83 3.56 10.94
N ARG A 61 -7.99 2.71 11.52
CA ARG A 61 -7.02 3.15 12.55
C ARG A 61 -6.03 4.15 12.00
N PHE A 62 -5.56 3.91 10.78
CA PHE A 62 -4.61 4.79 10.12
C PHE A 62 -5.24 6.15 9.78
N ALA A 63 -6.46 6.15 9.26
CA ALA A 63 -7.20 7.37 8.95
C ALA A 63 -7.46 8.23 10.19
N ALA A 64 -7.59 7.63 11.36
CA ALA A 64 -7.79 8.34 12.61
C ALA A 64 -6.61 9.27 12.95
N LEU A 65 -5.41 8.99 12.49
CA LEU A 65 -4.25 9.86 12.68
C LEU A 65 -4.48 11.22 12.02
N ARG A 66 -5.04 11.22 10.81
CA ARG A 66 -5.37 12.46 10.08
C ARG A 66 -6.40 13.29 10.82
N GLN A 67 -7.39 12.64 11.39
CA GLN A 67 -8.45 13.32 12.18
C GLN A 67 -7.89 13.99 13.43
N ARG A 68 -6.76 13.50 13.95
CA ARG A 68 -6.05 14.09 15.09
C ARG A 68 -5.07 15.20 14.69
N GLY A 69 -5.06 15.60 13.42
CA GLY A 69 -4.19 16.65 12.91
C GLY A 69 -2.83 16.19 12.40
N THR A 70 -2.57 14.88 12.38
CA THR A 70 -1.36 14.35 11.78
C THR A 70 -1.48 14.33 10.27
N GLN A 71 -0.53 14.92 9.58
CA GLN A 71 -0.44 14.88 8.13
C GLN A 71 0.70 13.97 7.73
N LEU A 72 0.41 13.03 6.82
CA LEU A 72 1.38 12.07 6.32
C LEU A 72 1.49 12.22 4.81
N ARG A 73 2.68 12.00 4.30
CA ARG A 73 2.94 11.92 2.88
C ARG A 73 3.87 10.74 2.63
N HIS A 74 3.36 9.75 1.92
CA HIS A 74 4.15 8.61 1.50
C HIS A 74 4.83 8.94 0.18
N VAL A 75 6.15 8.74 0.15
CA VAL A 75 6.95 8.88 -1.05
C VAL A 75 7.54 7.52 -1.35
N LEU A 76 7.27 7.00 -2.54
CA LEU A 76 7.75 5.70 -2.98
C LEU A 76 8.88 5.90 -3.98
N SER A 77 9.97 5.17 -3.78
CA SER A 77 11.10 5.20 -4.70
C SER A 77 11.65 3.79 -4.92
N ASN A 78 12.45 3.65 -5.97
CA ASN A 78 13.10 2.38 -6.30
C ASN A 78 12.11 1.23 -6.43
N LEU A 79 10.97 1.47 -7.09
CA LEU A 79 10.00 0.44 -7.38
C LEU A 79 10.59 -0.55 -8.40
N ALA A 80 10.73 -1.79 -7.98
CA ALA A 80 11.19 -2.88 -8.84
C ALA A 80 10.08 -3.93 -8.93
N VAL A 81 9.71 -4.29 -10.15
CA VAL A 81 8.63 -5.22 -10.44
C VAL A 81 9.18 -6.43 -11.17
N ARG A 82 8.87 -7.61 -10.65
CA ARG A 82 9.14 -8.88 -11.32
C ARG A 82 7.83 -9.55 -11.68
N LEU A 83 7.63 -9.76 -12.97
CA LEU A 83 6.45 -10.44 -13.49
C LEU A 83 6.71 -11.94 -13.63
N ASP A 84 5.70 -12.74 -13.29
CA ASP A 84 5.72 -14.19 -13.41
C ASP A 84 4.31 -14.67 -13.82
N GLY A 85 4.04 -14.67 -15.12
CA GLY A 85 2.72 -15.02 -15.65
C GLY A 85 1.63 -14.08 -15.14
N ASP A 86 0.68 -14.63 -14.41
CA ASP A 86 -0.43 -13.88 -13.81
C ASP A 86 -0.10 -13.33 -12.40
N ARG A 87 1.15 -13.49 -11.98
CA ARG A 87 1.65 -13.04 -10.68
C ARG A 87 2.73 -11.99 -10.87
N ALA A 88 2.90 -11.18 -9.85
CA ALA A 88 3.99 -10.23 -9.80
C ALA A 88 4.52 -10.10 -8.37
N HIS A 89 5.80 -9.81 -8.27
CA HIS A 89 6.46 -9.44 -7.03
C HIS A 89 7.05 -8.06 -7.22
N ALA A 90 6.82 -7.17 -6.28
CA ALA A 90 7.35 -5.81 -6.35
C ALA A 90 7.94 -5.39 -5.01
N THR A 91 9.02 -4.64 -5.08
CA THR A 91 9.64 -4.02 -3.92
C THR A 91 9.77 -2.52 -4.16
N CYS A 92 9.74 -1.75 -3.09
CA CYS A 92 10.00 -0.31 -3.16
C CYS A 92 10.65 0.15 -1.85
N ARG A 93 11.18 1.36 -1.87
CA ARG A 93 11.63 2.05 -0.67
C ARG A 93 10.61 3.13 -0.33
N PRO A 94 9.82 2.95 0.73
CA PRO A 94 8.90 3.98 1.16
C PRO A 94 9.65 4.99 2.04
N GLY A 95 9.40 6.25 1.78
CA GLY A 95 9.71 7.34 2.70
C GLY A 95 8.39 7.91 3.20
N VAL A 96 8.37 8.39 4.43
CA VAL A 96 7.20 9.05 4.99
C VAL A 96 7.60 10.40 5.52
N GLU A 97 7.04 11.46 4.94
CA GLU A 97 7.09 12.80 5.53
C GLU A 97 5.93 12.94 6.50
N GLN A 98 6.23 13.44 7.66
CA GLN A 98 5.25 13.58 8.72
C GLN A 98 5.20 15.00 9.22
N ARG A 99 3.97 15.51 9.34
CA ARG A 99 3.67 16.75 10.05
C ARG A 99 2.65 16.46 11.14
N GLY A 100 2.89 17.01 12.33
CA GLY A 100 2.05 16.74 13.48
C GLY A 100 2.65 15.66 14.40
N TYR A 101 1.93 15.36 15.46
CA TYR A 101 2.39 14.41 16.47
C TYR A 101 2.11 12.97 16.05
N LEU A 102 3.16 12.16 16.02
CA LEU A 102 3.05 10.71 15.88
C LEU A 102 3.81 10.05 17.03
N PRO A 103 3.13 9.28 17.87
CA PRO A 103 3.80 8.61 18.98
C PRO A 103 4.71 7.47 18.55
N HIS A 104 4.60 7.00 17.31
CA HIS A 104 5.38 5.87 16.81
C HIS A 104 5.84 6.12 15.39
N ALA A 105 7.02 5.58 15.06
CA ALA A 105 7.47 5.54 13.68
C ALA A 105 6.51 4.73 12.82
N LEU A 106 6.19 5.25 11.64
CA LEU A 106 5.34 4.53 10.70
C LEU A 106 6.08 3.32 10.11
N PRO A 107 5.35 2.24 9.89
CA PRO A 107 5.95 1.06 9.29
C PRO A 107 6.39 1.34 7.86
N HIS A 108 7.55 0.82 7.53
CA HIS A 108 7.99 0.79 6.15
C HIS A 108 7.45 -0.47 5.49
N CYS A 109 6.64 -0.30 4.48
CA CYS A 109 6.28 -1.41 3.61
C CYS A 109 7.50 -1.76 2.76
N ARG A 110 8.06 -2.94 2.95
CA ARG A 110 9.28 -3.36 2.24
C ARG A 110 8.97 -4.18 1.00
N GLU A 111 7.87 -4.92 1.05
CA GLU A 111 7.50 -5.83 -0.02
C GLU A 111 6.00 -5.83 -0.25
N TRP A 112 5.62 -5.83 -1.50
CA TRP A 112 4.26 -6.08 -1.94
C TRP A 112 4.25 -7.36 -2.76
N SER A 113 3.34 -8.25 -2.44
CA SER A 113 3.11 -9.47 -3.18
C SER A 113 1.62 -9.58 -3.46
N GLY A 114 1.26 -9.69 -4.70
CA GLY A 114 -0.14 -9.79 -5.07
C GLY A 114 -0.35 -10.42 -6.43
N ASN A 115 -1.54 -10.97 -6.61
CA ASN A 115 -2.01 -11.46 -7.89
C ASN A 115 -2.72 -10.33 -8.61
N GLN A 116 -2.28 -10.04 -9.81
CA GLN A 116 -3.06 -9.24 -10.73
C GLN A 116 -3.80 -10.21 -11.64
N ARG A 117 -5.09 -10.33 -11.42
CA ARG A 117 -5.99 -10.97 -12.38
C ARG A 117 -6.59 -9.90 -13.25
N ARG A 118 -6.57 -10.18 -14.50
CA ARG A 118 -7.22 -9.34 -15.50
C ARG A 118 -8.68 -9.63 -15.59
#